data_58c8db073e11e6cef03c07a613231aa7
#
_entry.id   58c8db073e11e6cef03c07a613231aa7
#
_cell.length_a   1.000
_cell.length_b   1.000
_cell.length_c   1.000
_cell.angle_alpha   90.00
_cell.angle_beta   90.00
_cell.angle_gamma   90.00
#
_symmetry.space_group_name_H-M   'P 1'
#
loop_
_entity.id
_entity.type
_entity.pdbx_description
1 polymer ?
#
loop_
_entity_poly.entity_id
_entity_poly.type
_entity_poly.pdbx_seq_one_letter_code
_entity_poly.pdbx_strand_id
1 'polypeptide(L)'
;MKTLIQFLLATFVILACVCCKTAKEEKTDDKLNEITFADPTIFVENGKYYLTGTRNREPNGFAIFESTDLKEWKTANGDTLQLILRKGDSAYGERGFWAPQLFKEGNRYYLTYTANEHTALASSNSVYGPFRQDSIRPIDETAKNIDSFLFKDSDGKYYLYHVRFNKGNYLWVAEFDLQKGCIKPETLKKCFDNTEAWERTPNYKSAPVMEGPTVVKLDDLYYLFYSANHFKNIDYAVGYATSTSPYGPWKKHANNPIIHRSIVHENGS
;
A
#
# COMPACT_ATOMS: atom_id res chain seq x y z
N MET A 1 22.34 -78.26 13.12
CA MET A 1 21.93 -77.10 13.98
C MET A 1 22.67 -75.82 13.69
N LYS A 2 23.76 -75.75 12.96
CA LYS A 2 24.48 -74.53 12.61
C LYS A 2 24.01 -73.84 11.35
N THR A 3 23.29 -74.49 10.45
CA THR A 3 22.85 -74.03 9.14
C THR A 3 21.48 -73.32 9.21
N LEU A 4 20.70 -73.53 10.25
CA LEU A 4 19.36 -72.91 10.38
C LEU A 4 19.41 -71.54 11.04
N ILE A 5 20.48 -71.21 11.78
CA ILE A 5 20.66 -69.92 12.49
C ILE A 5 21.19 -68.82 11.52
N GLN A 6 21.90 -69.22 10.48
CA GLN A 6 22.40 -68.26 9.48
C GLN A 6 21.33 -67.73 8.52
N PHE A 7 20.26 -68.50 8.30
CA PHE A 7 19.13 -68.03 7.43
C PHE A 7 18.17 -67.11 8.19
N LEU A 8 18.10 -67.19 9.50
CA LEU A 8 17.24 -66.30 10.32
C LEU A 8 17.88 -64.91 10.57
N LEU A 9 19.22 -64.78 10.52
CA LEU A 9 19.89 -63.51 10.65
C LEU A 9 19.88 -62.69 9.33
N ALA A 10 19.85 -63.37 8.19
CA ALA A 10 19.83 -62.70 6.88
C ALA A 10 18.46 -62.10 6.55
N THR A 11 17.37 -62.67 7.08
CA THR A 11 16.01 -62.17 6.88
C THR A 11 15.66 -60.99 7.79
N PHE A 12 16.31 -60.83 8.94
CA PHE A 12 16.06 -59.71 9.84
C PHE A 12 16.79 -58.41 9.44
N VAL A 13 17.90 -58.53 8.69
CA VAL A 13 18.64 -57.35 8.19
C VAL A 13 17.99 -56.75 6.96
N ILE A 14 17.23 -57.53 6.16
CA ILE A 14 16.53 -57.03 4.98
C ILE A 14 15.20 -56.32 5.35
N LEU A 15 14.59 -56.64 6.53
CA LEU A 15 13.36 -55.97 6.96
C LEU A 15 13.60 -54.64 7.67
N ALA A 16 14.85 -54.38 8.13
CA ALA A 16 15.20 -53.12 8.76
C ALA A 16 15.59 -51.99 7.78
N CYS A 17 15.83 -52.32 6.50
CA CYS A 17 16.19 -51.34 5.47
C CYS A 17 15.00 -50.83 4.62
N VAL A 18 13.77 -51.27 4.88
CA VAL A 18 12.59 -50.81 4.10
C VAL A 18 11.75 -49.76 4.82
N CYS A 19 12.09 -49.42 6.07
CA CYS A 19 11.37 -48.41 6.87
C CYS A 19 12.03 -47.03 6.94
N CYS A 20 13.08 -46.75 6.15
CA CYS A 20 13.56 -45.39 5.89
C CYS A 20 13.12 -44.94 4.48
N LYS A 21 11.82 -44.96 4.22
CA LYS A 21 11.29 -43.99 3.28
C LYS A 21 11.39 -42.65 3.98
N THR A 22 12.42 -41.87 3.63
CA THR A 22 12.46 -40.44 3.85
C THR A 22 11.07 -39.91 3.55
N ALA A 23 10.38 -39.43 4.58
CA ALA A 23 9.33 -38.47 4.38
C ALA A 23 9.97 -37.34 3.55
N LYS A 24 9.66 -37.28 2.27
CA LYS A 24 9.79 -36.03 1.53
C LYS A 24 8.93 -35.07 2.34
N GLU A 25 9.56 -34.14 3.05
CA GLU A 25 8.89 -32.91 3.37
C GLU A 25 8.27 -32.43 2.06
N GLU A 26 6.96 -32.58 1.93
CA GLU A 26 6.20 -31.76 1.01
C GLU A 26 6.53 -30.34 1.43
N LYS A 27 7.42 -29.71 0.66
CA LYS A 27 7.48 -28.26 0.64
C LYS A 27 6.08 -27.85 0.21
N THR A 28 5.22 -27.61 1.18
CA THR A 28 4.01 -26.82 1.01
C THR A 28 4.47 -25.55 0.30
N ASP A 29 3.85 -25.27 -0.80
CA ASP A 29 4.19 -24.15 -1.67
C ASP A 29 3.89 -22.88 -0.89
N ASP A 30 4.85 -22.40 -0.08
CA ASP A 30 4.78 -21.18 0.74
C ASP A 30 4.53 -19.91 -0.13
N LYS A 31 4.51 -20.07 -1.45
CA LYS A 31 4.24 -18.99 -2.41
C LYS A 31 2.81 -18.43 -2.37
N LEU A 32 1.86 -19.12 -1.73
CA LEU A 32 0.49 -18.61 -1.56
C LEU A 32 0.36 -17.59 -0.43
N ASN A 33 1.31 -17.55 0.51
CA ASN A 33 1.29 -16.63 1.65
C ASN A 33 2.10 -15.34 1.44
N GLU A 34 2.81 -15.19 0.34
CA GLU A 34 3.55 -13.97 0.04
C GLU A 34 2.62 -12.92 -0.53
N ILE A 35 2.23 -11.94 0.31
CA ILE A 35 1.47 -10.78 -0.12
C ILE A 35 2.44 -9.76 -0.70
N THR A 36 2.40 -9.58 -2.02
CA THR A 36 3.19 -8.57 -2.72
C THR A 36 2.29 -7.42 -3.15
N PHE A 37 2.24 -6.36 -2.35
CA PHE A 37 1.60 -5.10 -2.72
C PHE A 37 2.65 -4.03 -2.97
N ALA A 38 2.46 -3.21 -4.02
CA ALA A 38 2.98 -1.84 -4.02
C ALA A 38 1.95 -0.95 -3.31
N ASP A 39 2.40 0.20 -2.79
CA ASP A 39 1.58 1.19 -2.09
C ASP A 39 0.70 0.56 -0.98
N PRO A 40 1.25 -0.25 -0.07
CA PRO A 40 0.45 -0.92 0.95
C PRO A 40 -0.12 0.09 1.95
N THR A 41 -1.37 -0.11 2.33
CA THR A 41 -2.03 0.64 3.40
C THR A 41 -2.69 -0.30 4.39
N ILE A 42 -2.60 0.02 5.68
CA ILE A 42 -3.21 -0.73 6.77
C ILE A 42 -4.29 0.12 7.42
N PHE A 43 -5.49 -0.41 7.49
CA PHE A 43 -6.59 0.13 8.28
C PHE A 43 -6.79 -0.75 9.52
N VAL A 44 -7.07 -0.14 10.66
CA VAL A 44 -7.22 -0.85 11.94
C VAL A 44 -8.60 -0.61 12.52
N GLU A 45 -9.29 -1.69 12.86
CA GLU A 45 -10.58 -1.63 13.52
C GLU A 45 -10.83 -2.86 14.42
N ASN A 46 -11.29 -2.63 15.66
CA ASN A 46 -11.69 -3.68 16.61
C ASN A 46 -10.62 -4.77 16.83
N GLY A 47 -9.35 -4.37 16.88
CA GLY A 47 -8.21 -5.29 17.07
C GLY A 47 -7.86 -6.12 15.83
N LYS A 48 -8.44 -5.82 14.69
CA LYS A 48 -8.06 -6.39 13.39
C LYS A 48 -7.33 -5.36 12.53
N TYR A 49 -6.41 -5.85 11.74
CA TYR A 49 -5.67 -5.12 10.71
C TYR A 49 -6.18 -5.54 9.34
N TYR A 50 -6.41 -4.58 8.48
CA TYR A 50 -6.88 -4.78 7.11
C TYR A 50 -5.85 -4.20 6.15
N LEU A 51 -5.27 -5.03 5.29
CA LEU A 51 -4.23 -4.66 4.33
C LEU A 51 -4.79 -4.64 2.92
N THR A 52 -4.57 -3.55 2.23
CA THR A 52 -4.80 -3.42 0.78
C THR A 52 -3.64 -2.67 0.13
N GLY A 53 -3.56 -2.67 -1.18
CA GLY A 53 -2.49 -2.00 -1.92
C GLY A 53 -2.63 -2.21 -3.43
N THR A 54 -1.71 -1.64 -4.18
CA THR A 54 -1.59 -1.85 -5.62
C THR A 54 -1.07 -3.25 -5.90
N ARG A 55 -1.81 -4.03 -6.70
CA ARG A 55 -1.44 -5.40 -7.01
C ARG A 55 -1.34 -5.64 -8.51
N ASN A 56 -0.14 -5.90 -8.99
CA ASN A 56 0.11 -6.14 -10.41
C ASN A 56 -0.57 -7.40 -10.99
N ARG A 57 -0.88 -8.39 -10.15
CA ARG A 57 -1.59 -9.62 -10.57
C ARG A 57 -3.10 -9.43 -10.68
N GLU A 58 -3.62 -8.37 -10.06
CA GLU A 58 -5.03 -7.99 -10.11
C GLU A 58 -5.15 -6.52 -10.56
N PRO A 59 -4.82 -6.23 -11.83
CA PRO A 59 -4.65 -4.85 -12.28
C PRO A 59 -5.97 -4.05 -12.34
N ASN A 60 -7.11 -4.70 -12.15
CA ASN A 60 -8.43 -4.12 -12.36
C ASN A 60 -9.22 -3.96 -11.06
N GLY A 61 -8.56 -3.85 -9.91
CA GLY A 61 -9.23 -3.68 -8.63
C GLY A 61 -8.29 -3.75 -7.43
N PHE A 62 -8.88 -3.80 -6.24
CA PHE A 62 -8.14 -3.88 -4.98
C PHE A 62 -8.60 -5.09 -4.17
N ALA A 63 -7.63 -5.89 -3.74
CA ALA A 63 -7.84 -6.99 -2.81
C ALA A 63 -7.70 -6.52 -1.36
N ILE A 64 -8.29 -7.28 -0.41
CA ILE A 64 -8.12 -7.04 1.02
C ILE A 64 -7.69 -8.32 1.72
N PHE A 65 -6.80 -8.17 2.68
CA PHE A 65 -6.38 -9.21 3.61
C PHE A 65 -6.61 -8.73 5.04
N GLU A 66 -6.85 -9.65 5.96
CA GLU A 66 -6.98 -9.36 7.39
C GLU A 66 -5.94 -10.09 8.21
N SER A 67 -5.57 -9.49 9.34
CA SER A 67 -4.68 -10.07 10.35
C SER A 67 -5.10 -9.62 11.75
N THR A 68 -4.71 -10.38 12.77
CA THR A 68 -4.83 -9.98 14.19
C THR A 68 -3.49 -9.71 14.85
N ASP A 69 -2.38 -10.02 14.18
CA ASP A 69 -1.02 -9.98 14.75
C ASP A 69 0.02 -9.33 13.83
N LEU A 70 -0.39 -8.87 12.63
CA LEU A 70 0.47 -8.30 11.57
C LEU A 70 1.49 -9.29 10.99
N LYS A 71 1.42 -10.56 11.33
CA LYS A 71 2.33 -11.61 10.86
C LYS A 71 1.62 -12.56 9.91
N GLU A 72 0.47 -13.07 10.35
CA GLU A 72 -0.34 -13.97 9.54
C GLU A 72 -1.48 -13.20 8.89
N TRP A 73 -1.53 -13.24 7.57
CA TRP A 73 -2.53 -12.57 6.75
C TRP A 73 -3.38 -13.59 6.00
N LYS A 74 -4.67 -13.38 5.99
CA LYS A 74 -5.63 -14.25 5.29
C LYS A 74 -6.67 -13.42 4.54
N THR A 75 -7.29 -14.02 3.53
CA THR A 75 -8.47 -13.44 2.89
C THR A 75 -9.69 -13.63 3.78
N ALA A 76 -10.64 -12.72 3.70
CA ALA A 76 -11.86 -12.80 4.52
C ALA A 76 -12.70 -14.08 4.25
N ASN A 77 -12.59 -14.65 3.06
CA ASN A 77 -13.36 -15.81 2.59
C ASN A 77 -12.49 -17.08 2.41
N GLY A 78 -11.45 -17.26 3.22
CA GLY A 78 -10.52 -18.37 3.08
C GLY A 78 -9.58 -18.19 1.87
N ASP A 79 -9.42 -19.22 1.02
CA ASP A 79 -8.44 -19.19 -0.07
C ASP A 79 -8.85 -18.34 -1.28
N THR A 80 -10.06 -17.81 -1.31
CA THR A 80 -10.55 -17.00 -2.41
C THR A 80 -10.17 -15.54 -2.21
N LEU A 81 -9.43 -14.97 -3.17
CA LEU A 81 -9.09 -13.55 -3.17
C LEU A 81 -10.34 -12.69 -3.22
N GLN A 82 -10.56 -11.88 -2.19
CA GLN A 82 -11.66 -10.94 -2.14
C GLN A 82 -11.24 -9.58 -2.69
N LEU A 83 -11.87 -9.15 -3.76
CA LEU A 83 -11.75 -7.79 -4.27
C LEU A 83 -12.83 -6.92 -3.63
N ILE A 84 -12.38 -5.82 -3.00
CA ILE A 84 -13.27 -4.84 -2.37
C ILE A 84 -13.78 -3.80 -3.35
N LEU A 85 -13.05 -3.58 -4.44
CA LEU A 85 -13.45 -2.75 -5.58
C LEU A 85 -12.91 -3.39 -6.86
N ARG A 86 -13.74 -3.42 -7.91
CA ARG A 86 -13.37 -3.90 -9.24
C ARG A 86 -13.70 -2.87 -10.30
N LYS A 87 -12.96 -2.89 -11.39
CA LYS A 87 -13.38 -2.26 -12.64
C LYS A 87 -14.82 -2.68 -12.99
N GLY A 88 -15.69 -1.70 -13.27
CA GLY A 88 -17.09 -1.96 -13.62
C GLY A 88 -18.05 -2.06 -12.43
N ASP A 89 -17.60 -2.01 -11.18
CA ASP A 89 -18.44 -2.09 -9.97
C ASP A 89 -19.12 -0.75 -9.59
N SER A 90 -19.53 0.07 -10.56
CA SER A 90 -20.03 1.44 -10.30
C SER A 90 -18.97 2.29 -9.60
N ALA A 91 -17.73 2.21 -10.06
CA ALA A 91 -16.59 2.98 -9.57
C ALA A 91 -15.79 3.53 -10.75
N TYR A 92 -15.18 4.71 -10.54
CA TYR A 92 -14.39 5.39 -11.57
C TYR A 92 -13.17 4.59 -11.96
N GLY A 93 -12.91 4.50 -13.26
CA GLY A 93 -11.67 4.01 -13.85
C GLY A 93 -11.79 2.75 -14.68
N GLU A 94 -10.93 2.69 -15.70
CA GLU A 94 -10.82 1.58 -16.64
C GLU A 94 -9.45 0.87 -16.55
N ARG A 95 -8.45 1.56 -15.97
CA ARG A 95 -7.05 1.09 -15.88
C ARG A 95 -6.29 1.81 -14.78
N GLY A 96 -5.16 1.23 -14.36
CA GLY A 96 -4.24 1.87 -13.43
C GLY A 96 -4.87 2.06 -12.06
N PHE A 97 -5.40 0.98 -11.47
CA PHE A 97 -5.91 0.98 -10.10
C PHE A 97 -4.72 0.91 -9.15
N TRP A 98 -4.37 2.09 -8.55
CA TRP A 98 -3.17 2.26 -7.74
C TRP A 98 -3.45 2.97 -6.43
N ALA A 99 -2.53 2.82 -5.47
CA ALA A 99 -2.41 3.54 -4.22
C ALA A 99 -3.75 3.72 -3.47
N PRO A 100 -4.41 2.64 -3.07
CA PRO A 100 -5.64 2.73 -2.30
C PRO A 100 -5.34 3.17 -0.87
N GLN A 101 -6.25 3.95 -0.28
CA GLN A 101 -6.29 4.21 1.16
C GLN A 101 -7.67 3.92 1.69
N LEU A 102 -7.75 3.03 2.68
CA LEU A 102 -8.99 2.68 3.38
C LEU A 102 -9.11 3.52 4.65
N PHE A 103 -10.29 4.12 4.88
CA PHE A 103 -10.60 4.80 6.14
C PHE A 103 -12.09 4.69 6.48
N LYS A 104 -12.46 5.08 7.70
CA LYS A 104 -13.83 5.03 8.18
C LYS A 104 -14.25 6.38 8.77
N GLU A 105 -15.49 6.79 8.47
CA GLU A 105 -16.16 7.91 9.12
C GLU A 105 -17.58 7.51 9.51
N GLY A 106 -17.87 7.63 10.79
CA GLY A 106 -19.13 7.10 11.33
C GLY A 106 -19.28 5.60 11.08
N ASN A 107 -20.34 5.21 10.43
CA ASN A 107 -20.63 3.81 10.06
C ASN A 107 -20.29 3.48 8.60
N ARG A 108 -19.62 4.37 7.88
CA ARG A 108 -19.31 4.20 6.47
C ARG A 108 -17.79 4.07 6.24
N TYR A 109 -17.40 3.11 5.41
CA TYR A 109 -16.05 2.92 4.94
C TYR A 109 -15.86 3.66 3.62
N TYR A 110 -14.69 4.22 3.43
CA TYR A 110 -14.29 4.97 2.26
C TYR A 110 -12.97 4.44 1.74
N LEU A 111 -12.82 4.45 0.43
CA LEU A 111 -11.62 4.06 -0.28
C LEU A 111 -11.25 5.19 -1.23
N THR A 112 -10.14 5.90 -0.96
CA THR A 112 -9.52 6.73 -1.98
C THR A 112 -8.56 5.87 -2.80
N TYR A 113 -8.45 6.13 -4.08
CA TYR A 113 -7.59 5.36 -4.98
C TYR A 113 -7.28 6.16 -6.24
N THR A 114 -6.29 5.72 -6.99
CA THR A 114 -6.01 6.21 -8.35
C THR A 114 -6.61 5.27 -9.37
N ALA A 115 -7.22 5.83 -10.43
CA ALA A 115 -7.51 5.13 -11.68
C ALA A 115 -7.49 6.14 -12.84
N ASN A 116 -7.11 5.71 -14.05
CA ASN A 116 -6.97 6.60 -15.22
C ASN A 116 -6.09 7.84 -14.95
N GLU A 117 -5.09 7.72 -14.05
CA GLU A 117 -4.24 8.83 -13.58
C GLU A 117 -5.03 9.99 -12.92
N HIS A 118 -6.15 9.65 -12.26
CA HIS A 118 -6.92 10.57 -11.40
C HIS A 118 -7.31 9.87 -10.11
N THR A 119 -7.31 10.62 -9.02
CA THR A 119 -7.78 10.13 -7.71
C THR A 119 -9.31 10.09 -7.69
N ALA A 120 -9.85 9.07 -7.05
CA ALA A 120 -11.28 8.85 -6.89
C ALA A 120 -11.62 8.44 -5.45
N LEU A 121 -12.89 8.61 -5.05
CA LEU A 121 -13.41 8.22 -3.75
C LEU A 121 -14.62 7.31 -3.95
N ALA A 122 -14.53 6.09 -3.44
CA ALA A 122 -15.66 5.16 -3.35
C ALA A 122 -16.02 4.89 -1.88
N SER A 123 -17.19 4.35 -1.63
CA SER A 123 -17.65 4.07 -0.27
C SER A 123 -18.44 2.76 -0.17
N SER A 124 -18.48 2.20 1.04
CA SER A 124 -19.19 0.94 1.35
C SER A 124 -19.70 0.95 2.79
N ASN A 125 -20.68 0.11 3.09
CA ASN A 125 -21.13 -0.17 4.46
C ASN A 125 -20.31 -1.30 5.12
N SER A 126 -19.37 -1.90 4.39
CA SER A 126 -18.50 -2.98 4.86
C SER A 126 -17.06 -2.72 4.46
N VAL A 127 -16.11 -3.04 5.35
CA VAL A 127 -14.68 -3.02 5.05
C VAL A 127 -14.31 -3.94 3.89
N TYR A 128 -15.08 -4.98 3.69
CA TYR A 128 -14.92 -5.95 2.60
C TYR A 128 -15.59 -5.53 1.29
N GLY A 129 -16.10 -4.32 1.22
CA GLY A 129 -16.80 -3.81 0.04
C GLY A 129 -18.18 -4.41 -0.18
N PRO A 130 -18.74 -4.36 -1.40
CA PRO A 130 -18.15 -3.67 -2.55
C PRO A 130 -18.15 -2.15 -2.36
N PHE A 131 -17.01 -1.52 -2.69
CA PHE A 131 -16.92 -0.05 -2.72
C PHE A 131 -17.47 0.49 -4.03
N ARG A 132 -18.31 1.52 -3.97
CA ARG A 132 -19.02 2.10 -5.11
C ARG A 132 -19.09 3.61 -5.01
N GLN A 133 -19.38 4.26 -6.11
CA GLN A 133 -19.65 5.69 -6.18
C GLN A 133 -21.11 5.92 -6.58
N ASP A 134 -21.78 6.82 -5.90
CA ASP A 134 -23.15 7.24 -6.29
C ASP A 134 -23.12 8.05 -7.59
N SER A 135 -22.04 8.82 -7.81
CA SER A 135 -21.72 9.52 -9.05
C SER A 135 -20.30 9.13 -9.48
N ILE A 136 -20.20 8.42 -10.60
CA ILE A 136 -18.91 7.90 -11.11
C ILE A 136 -18.10 9.05 -11.68
N ARG A 137 -17.10 9.51 -10.92
CA ARG A 137 -16.21 10.63 -11.30
C ARG A 137 -14.95 10.62 -10.46
N PRO A 138 -13.86 11.25 -10.91
CA PRO A 138 -12.71 11.49 -10.06
C PRO A 138 -12.99 12.61 -9.03
N ILE A 139 -12.09 12.74 -8.06
CA ILE A 139 -12.12 13.81 -7.05
C ILE A 139 -11.84 15.18 -7.68
N ASP A 140 -10.90 15.22 -8.63
CA ASP A 140 -10.43 16.43 -9.29
C ASP A 140 -10.07 16.11 -10.76
N GLU A 141 -10.72 16.80 -11.68
CA GLU A 141 -10.55 16.67 -13.13
C GLU A 141 -9.61 17.74 -13.74
N THR A 142 -9.16 18.71 -12.93
CA THR A 142 -8.44 19.88 -13.43
C THR A 142 -7.01 19.58 -13.89
N ALA A 143 -6.43 18.49 -13.39
CA ALA A 143 -5.13 17.97 -13.81
C ALA A 143 -5.03 16.48 -13.47
N LYS A 144 -4.14 15.75 -14.14
CA LYS A 144 -3.76 14.41 -13.72
C LYS A 144 -3.25 14.44 -12.29
N ASN A 145 -3.71 13.50 -11.47
CA ASN A 145 -3.37 13.40 -10.06
C ASN A 145 -3.46 11.95 -9.58
N ILE A 146 -2.54 11.55 -8.72
CA ILE A 146 -2.40 10.17 -8.22
C ILE A 146 -2.09 10.16 -6.72
N ASP A 147 -2.03 8.98 -6.12
CA ASP A 147 -1.52 8.73 -4.77
C ASP A 147 -2.17 9.63 -3.73
N SER A 148 -3.46 9.47 -3.53
CA SER A 148 -4.20 10.26 -2.56
C SER A 148 -4.06 9.71 -1.14
N PHE A 149 -3.89 10.61 -0.18
CA PHE A 149 -3.99 10.34 1.24
C PHE A 149 -4.94 11.34 1.90
N LEU A 150 -6.04 10.83 2.42
CA LEU A 150 -7.03 11.65 3.14
C LEU A 150 -6.72 11.65 4.63
N PHE A 151 -6.41 12.82 5.16
CA PHE A 151 -6.11 13.04 6.56
C PHE A 151 -7.27 13.80 7.24
N LYS A 152 -7.78 13.27 8.35
CA LYS A 152 -8.73 13.97 9.22
C LYS A 152 -7.99 14.61 10.38
N ASP A 153 -8.08 15.91 10.51
CA ASP A 153 -7.45 16.63 11.61
C ASP A 153 -8.35 16.69 12.86
N SER A 154 -7.77 17.07 13.96
CA SER A 154 -8.44 17.22 15.27
C SER A 154 -9.55 18.28 15.29
N ASP A 155 -9.51 19.25 14.36
CA ASP A 155 -10.58 20.25 14.15
C ASP A 155 -11.78 19.71 13.36
N GLY A 156 -11.72 18.43 12.94
CA GLY A 156 -12.75 17.76 12.16
C GLY A 156 -12.69 18.01 10.67
N LYS A 157 -11.76 18.80 10.17
CA LYS A 157 -11.55 19.03 8.75
C LYS A 157 -10.79 17.87 8.11
N TYR A 158 -11.04 17.68 6.82
CA TYR A 158 -10.31 16.73 5.99
C TYR A 158 -9.37 17.46 5.06
N TYR A 159 -8.19 16.91 4.89
CA TYR A 159 -7.15 17.38 3.98
C TYR A 159 -6.75 16.25 3.05
N LEU A 160 -6.89 16.44 1.74
CA LEU A 160 -6.42 15.49 0.72
C LEU A 160 -5.01 15.88 0.30
N TYR A 161 -4.04 15.05 0.66
CA TYR A 161 -2.70 15.09 0.09
C TYR A 161 -2.68 14.19 -1.14
N HIS A 162 -2.11 14.66 -2.23
CA HIS A 162 -2.04 13.91 -3.47
C HIS A 162 -0.93 14.42 -4.36
N VAL A 163 -0.56 13.65 -5.36
CA VAL A 163 0.38 14.03 -6.40
C VAL A 163 -0.36 14.71 -7.55
N ARG A 164 0.16 15.83 -8.06
CA ARG A 164 -0.30 16.45 -9.29
C ARG A 164 0.85 16.57 -10.28
N PHE A 165 0.53 16.34 -11.57
CA PHE A 165 1.48 16.48 -12.67
C PHE A 165 1.59 17.93 -13.12
N ASN A 166 2.77 18.51 -12.93
CA ASN A 166 3.09 19.85 -13.42
C ASN A 166 4.59 19.95 -13.73
N LYS A 167 5.00 19.51 -14.93
CA LYS A 167 6.42 19.37 -15.33
C LYS A 167 7.23 18.49 -14.38
N GLY A 168 6.59 17.51 -13.82
CA GLY A 168 7.04 16.61 -12.77
C GLY A 168 5.88 16.25 -11.84
N ASN A 169 6.13 15.34 -10.93
CA ASN A 169 5.19 14.91 -9.90
C ASN A 169 5.55 15.64 -8.60
N TYR A 170 4.59 16.37 -8.05
CA TYR A 170 4.77 17.11 -6.80
C TYR A 170 3.60 16.88 -5.87
N LEU A 171 3.87 16.98 -4.57
CA LEU A 171 2.86 16.85 -3.53
C LEU A 171 2.06 18.13 -3.39
N TRP A 172 0.75 17.98 -3.33
CA TRP A 172 -0.22 19.04 -3.11
C TRP A 172 -1.16 18.67 -1.98
N VAL A 173 -1.75 19.66 -1.35
CA VAL A 173 -2.77 19.51 -0.32
C VAL A 173 -3.93 20.46 -0.60
N ALA A 174 -5.14 19.99 -0.33
CA ALA A 174 -6.34 20.81 -0.34
C ALA A 174 -7.28 20.39 0.78
N GLU A 175 -8.10 21.29 1.30
CA GLU A 175 -9.23 20.93 2.14
C GLU A 175 -10.23 20.10 1.32
N PHE A 176 -10.78 19.05 1.93
CA PHE A 176 -11.62 18.07 1.27
C PHE A 176 -13.03 18.09 1.86
N ASP A 177 -14.04 18.14 1.00
CA ASP A 177 -15.44 17.99 1.37
C ASP A 177 -15.83 16.51 1.22
N LEU A 178 -15.89 15.78 2.33
CA LEU A 178 -16.18 14.35 2.31
C LEU A 178 -17.60 14.06 1.82
N GLN A 179 -18.57 14.94 2.06
CA GLN A 179 -19.96 14.75 1.62
C GLN A 179 -20.09 14.92 0.11
N LYS A 180 -19.36 15.89 -0.46
CA LYS A 180 -19.33 16.12 -1.90
C LYS A 180 -18.33 15.22 -2.63
N GLY A 181 -17.39 14.60 -1.92
CA GLY A 181 -16.35 13.77 -2.50
C GLY A 181 -15.42 14.55 -3.45
N CYS A 182 -15.05 15.78 -3.08
CA CYS A 182 -14.19 16.64 -3.89
C CYS A 182 -13.31 17.54 -3.01
N ILE A 183 -12.21 18.05 -3.58
CA ILE A 183 -11.42 19.10 -2.97
C ILE A 183 -12.14 20.44 -2.99
N LYS A 184 -11.74 21.37 -2.11
CA LYS A 184 -12.06 22.79 -2.22
C LYS A 184 -10.95 23.46 -3.05
N PRO A 185 -11.18 23.79 -4.34
CA PRO A 185 -10.10 24.22 -5.24
C PRO A 185 -9.35 25.47 -4.79
N GLU A 186 -10.03 26.39 -4.12
CA GLU A 186 -9.47 27.62 -3.57
C GLU A 186 -8.42 27.39 -2.47
N THR A 187 -8.42 26.20 -1.89
CA THR A 187 -7.46 25.80 -0.83
C THR A 187 -6.27 25.01 -1.35
N LEU A 188 -6.26 24.70 -2.67
CA LEU A 188 -5.23 23.86 -3.27
C LEU A 188 -3.85 24.52 -3.21
N LYS A 189 -2.90 23.87 -2.58
CA LYS A 189 -1.56 24.38 -2.36
C LYS A 189 -0.51 23.29 -2.57
N LYS A 190 0.58 23.65 -3.26
CA LYS A 190 1.78 22.81 -3.37
C LYS A 190 2.48 22.72 -2.01
N CYS A 191 2.85 21.52 -1.57
CA CYS A 191 3.51 21.32 -0.29
C CYS A 191 4.92 21.89 -0.29
N PHE A 192 5.77 21.46 -1.23
CA PHE A 192 7.16 21.91 -1.39
C PHE A 192 7.74 21.50 -2.74
N ASP A 193 8.92 22.03 -3.04
CA ASP A 193 9.67 21.69 -4.24
C ASP A 193 10.71 20.59 -3.98
N ASN A 194 11.16 19.96 -5.05
CA ASN A 194 12.27 19.02 -5.08
C ASN A 194 13.59 19.79 -4.96
N THR A 195 14.15 19.87 -3.75
CA THR A 195 15.33 20.70 -3.42
C THR A 195 16.50 19.91 -2.85
N GLU A 196 16.27 18.68 -2.38
CA GLU A 196 17.29 17.87 -1.76
C GLU A 196 17.99 16.97 -2.80
N ALA A 197 19.29 16.72 -2.63
CA ALA A 197 20.07 15.92 -3.56
C ALA A 197 19.53 14.49 -3.73
N TRP A 198 19.02 13.89 -2.66
CA TRP A 198 18.45 12.54 -2.69
C TRP A 198 17.13 12.47 -3.46
N GLU A 199 16.42 13.56 -3.62
CA GLU A 199 15.12 13.62 -4.31
C GLU A 199 15.25 13.60 -5.83
N ARG A 200 16.44 13.87 -6.35
CA ARG A 200 16.74 13.86 -7.77
C ARG A 200 18.22 13.52 -8.03
N THR A 201 18.49 12.25 -8.12
CA THR A 201 19.85 11.77 -8.35
C THR A 201 20.20 11.73 -9.84
N PRO A 202 21.49 11.67 -10.21
CA PRO A 202 21.92 11.57 -11.60
C PRO A 202 21.41 10.33 -12.34
N ASN A 203 20.99 9.29 -11.61
CA ASN A 203 20.43 8.06 -12.17
C ASN A 203 19.02 8.25 -12.75
N TYR A 204 18.34 9.35 -12.41
CA TYR A 204 17.03 9.68 -12.95
C TYR A 204 17.04 11.07 -13.61
N LYS A 205 17.08 11.08 -14.95
CA LYS A 205 17.25 12.30 -15.77
C LYS A 205 15.93 12.92 -16.23
N SER A 206 14.80 12.26 -16.01
CA SER A 206 13.47 12.75 -16.37
C SER A 206 12.97 13.85 -15.43
N ALA A 207 11.72 14.28 -15.61
CA ALA A 207 11.10 15.27 -14.74
C ALA A 207 11.07 14.78 -13.26
N PRO A 208 11.16 15.68 -12.28
CA PRO A 208 11.14 15.30 -10.88
C PRO A 208 9.94 14.43 -10.50
N VAL A 209 10.15 13.45 -9.61
CA VAL A 209 9.10 12.60 -9.05
C VAL A 209 9.16 12.68 -7.54
N MET A 210 8.05 13.10 -6.94
CA MET A 210 7.74 13.05 -5.51
C MET A 210 6.32 12.51 -5.41
N GLU A 211 6.14 11.38 -4.69
CA GLU A 211 4.89 10.63 -4.70
C GLU A 211 4.62 9.93 -3.37
N GLY A 212 3.47 9.22 -3.25
CA GLY A 212 3.12 8.41 -2.09
C GLY A 212 2.98 9.20 -0.78
N PRO A 213 2.25 10.34 -0.72
CA PRO A 213 2.12 11.09 0.52
C PRO A 213 1.41 10.29 1.59
N THR A 214 1.93 10.33 2.82
CA THR A 214 1.27 9.82 4.02
C THR A 214 1.47 10.83 5.15
N VAL A 215 0.40 11.22 5.84
CA VAL A 215 0.46 12.22 6.90
C VAL A 215 0.08 11.62 8.24
N VAL A 216 0.91 11.89 9.24
CA VAL A 216 0.65 11.57 10.64
C VAL A 216 0.78 12.86 11.45
N LYS A 217 -0.11 13.07 12.41
CA LYS A 217 0.02 14.16 13.40
C LYS A 217 0.37 13.55 14.75
N LEU A 218 1.48 13.98 15.31
CA LEU A 218 1.90 13.65 16.67
C LEU A 218 2.01 14.96 17.45
N ASP A 219 1.24 15.06 18.51
CA ASP A 219 1.04 16.31 19.24
C ASP A 219 0.62 17.45 18.30
N ASP A 220 1.36 18.52 18.24
CA ASP A 220 1.08 19.67 17.38
C ASP A 220 1.90 19.68 16.07
N LEU A 221 2.57 18.57 15.74
CA LEU A 221 3.44 18.48 14.59
C LEU A 221 2.91 17.46 13.56
N TYR A 222 2.78 17.91 12.32
CA TYR A 222 2.46 17.08 11.17
C TYR A 222 3.75 16.53 10.56
N TYR A 223 3.73 15.25 10.24
CA TYR A 223 4.77 14.52 9.53
C TYR A 223 4.22 14.10 8.17
N LEU A 224 4.75 14.63 7.09
CA LEU A 224 4.43 14.24 5.73
C LEU A 224 5.56 13.37 5.18
N PHE A 225 5.31 12.07 5.09
CA PHE A 225 6.19 11.10 4.43
C PHE A 225 5.95 11.11 2.93
N TYR A 226 7.00 10.90 2.14
CA TYR A 226 6.93 10.87 0.69
C TYR A 226 8.08 10.09 0.09
N SER A 227 7.87 9.57 -1.11
CA SER A 227 8.89 8.92 -1.94
C SER A 227 9.41 9.86 -3.01
N ALA A 228 10.66 9.69 -3.44
CA ALA A 228 11.25 10.44 -4.53
C ALA A 228 12.15 9.60 -5.44
N ASN A 229 12.50 10.11 -6.62
CA ASN A 229 13.30 9.55 -7.71
C ASN A 229 12.58 8.66 -8.72
N HIS A 230 11.36 8.27 -8.59
CA HIS A 230 10.66 7.31 -9.45
C HIS A 230 10.91 5.83 -9.09
N PHE A 231 9.82 5.08 -8.94
CA PHE A 231 9.81 3.70 -8.42
C PHE A 231 10.68 2.68 -9.19
N LYS A 232 11.02 2.93 -10.46
CA LYS A 232 11.91 2.07 -11.25
C LYS A 232 13.39 2.38 -11.06
N ASN A 233 13.72 3.47 -10.36
CA ASN A 233 15.10 3.89 -10.14
C ASN A 233 15.69 3.17 -8.93
N ILE A 234 16.98 2.85 -9.00
CA ILE A 234 17.72 2.25 -7.90
C ILE A 234 17.76 3.17 -6.65
N ASP A 235 17.71 4.49 -6.88
CA ASP A 235 17.75 5.51 -5.83
C ASP A 235 16.35 5.89 -5.30
N TYR A 236 15.31 5.11 -5.64
CA TYR A 236 13.98 5.34 -5.08
C TYR A 236 14.02 5.23 -3.57
N ALA A 237 13.60 6.29 -2.88
CA ALA A 237 13.79 6.42 -1.45
C ALA A 237 12.63 7.16 -0.79
N VAL A 238 12.49 6.99 0.53
CA VAL A 238 11.48 7.64 1.35
C VAL A 238 12.12 8.63 2.28
N GLY A 239 11.55 9.82 2.38
CA GLY A 239 11.86 10.83 3.37
C GLY A 239 10.62 11.42 3.99
N TYR A 240 10.78 12.40 4.88
CA TYR A 240 9.67 13.14 5.45
C TYR A 240 9.99 14.62 5.67
N ALA A 241 8.93 15.39 5.78
CA ALA A 241 8.97 16.78 6.19
C ALA A 241 8.00 17.03 7.35
N THR A 242 8.24 18.05 8.16
CA THR A 242 7.40 18.41 9.29
C THR A 242 6.84 19.82 9.17
N SER A 243 5.68 20.07 9.79
CA SER A 243 5.05 21.38 9.86
C SER A 243 4.13 21.46 11.07
N THR A 244 3.87 22.67 11.55
CA THR A 244 2.83 22.96 12.56
C THR A 244 1.46 23.25 11.94
N SER A 245 1.35 23.16 10.61
CA SER A 245 0.10 23.37 9.86
C SER A 245 -0.04 22.31 8.76
N PRO A 246 -1.27 21.84 8.45
CA PRO A 246 -1.48 20.88 7.38
C PRO A 246 -1.09 21.44 5.99
N TYR A 247 -0.99 22.75 5.85
CA TYR A 247 -0.58 23.42 4.62
C TYR A 247 0.91 23.78 4.55
N GLY A 248 1.69 23.46 5.59
CA GLY A 248 3.05 23.96 5.70
C GLY A 248 3.13 25.37 6.32
N PRO A 249 4.30 26.04 6.33
CA PRO A 249 5.49 25.62 5.57
C PRO A 249 6.10 24.31 6.10
N TRP A 250 6.52 23.48 5.16
CA TRP A 250 7.12 22.19 5.48
C TRP A 250 8.64 22.30 5.59
N LYS A 251 9.21 21.70 6.64
CA LYS A 251 10.66 21.58 6.84
C LYS A 251 11.07 20.12 6.62
N LYS A 252 11.83 19.85 5.56
CA LYS A 252 12.39 18.53 5.29
C LYS A 252 13.36 18.12 6.40
N HIS A 253 13.36 16.84 6.74
CA HIS A 253 14.24 16.31 7.78
C HIS A 253 15.69 16.25 7.27
N ALA A 254 16.64 16.68 8.10
CA ALA A 254 18.04 16.85 7.70
C ALA A 254 18.73 15.53 7.35
N ASN A 255 18.26 14.39 7.88
CA ASN A 255 18.81 13.07 7.65
C ASN A 255 18.00 12.24 6.64
N ASN A 256 17.23 12.90 5.76
CA ASN A 256 16.59 12.20 4.65
C ASN A 256 17.63 11.70 3.63
N PRO A 257 17.37 10.58 2.93
CA PRO A 257 16.21 9.70 3.06
C PRO A 257 16.31 8.80 4.30
N ILE A 258 15.17 8.41 4.87
CA ILE A 258 15.09 7.51 6.03
C ILE A 258 14.99 6.04 5.62
N ILE A 259 14.54 5.76 4.40
CA ILE A 259 14.48 4.42 3.81
C ILE A 259 14.97 4.53 2.37
N HIS A 260 15.88 3.64 1.98
CA HIS A 260 16.32 3.49 0.60
C HIS A 260 16.70 2.03 0.31
N ARG A 261 16.80 1.69 -0.96
CA ARG A 261 16.94 0.30 -1.42
C ARG A 261 18.18 -0.42 -0.86
N SER A 262 19.30 0.27 -0.68
CA SER A 262 20.52 -0.34 -0.12
C SER A 262 20.32 -0.81 1.32
N ILE A 263 19.58 -0.06 2.15
CA ILE A 263 19.26 -0.46 3.52
C ILE A 263 18.43 -1.74 3.54
N VAL A 264 17.46 -1.86 2.64
CA VAL A 264 16.59 -3.04 2.53
C VAL A 264 17.41 -4.28 2.16
N HIS A 265 18.38 -4.16 1.24
CA HIS A 265 19.27 -5.27 0.85
C HIS A 265 20.26 -5.65 1.94
N GLU A 266 20.81 -4.69 2.67
CA GLU A 266 21.76 -4.93 3.77
C GLU A 266 21.10 -5.66 4.96
N ASN A 267 19.82 -5.50 5.18
CA ASN A 267 19.06 -6.14 6.25
C ASN A 267 18.39 -7.47 5.85
N GLY A 268 18.70 -8.00 4.66
CA GLY A 268 18.30 -9.37 4.26
C GLY A 268 16.81 -9.54 4.00
N SER A 269 16.14 -8.52 3.54
CA SER A 269 14.74 -8.57 3.10
C SER A 269 14.62 -8.67 1.58
#